data_49b8f5cf2c89199ca09c4885c2a60dba
#
_entry.id   49b8f5cf2c89199ca09c4885c2a60dba
#
_cell.length_a   1.000
_cell.length_b   1.000
_cell.length_c   1.000
_cell.angle_alpha   90.00
_cell.angle_beta   90.00
_cell.angle_gamma   90.00
#
_symmetry.space_group_name_H-M   'P 1'
#
loop_
_entity.id
_entity.type
_entity.pdbx_description
1 polymer ?
#
loop_
_entity_poly.entity_id
_entity_poly.type
_entity_poly.pdbx_seq_one_letter_code
_entity_poly.pdbx_strand_id
1 'polypeptide(L)'
;MAQKPSIPKGTRDFGPAEMAGRNYIFDTIRSVFKTYGYAPIETPSMENLSTLLGKYGEEGDKLLFRILNSGDAFSKINYDEYRLEGTEDGYNSKALSLKVCEKGLRYDLTVPFARFVVQHQNDITFPFKRFQIQPVWRADRPQKCRYREFYQCDVDV
;
A
#
# COMPACT_ATOMS: atom_id res chain seq x y z
N MET A 1 1.72 0.97 35.34
CA MET A 1 2.75 1.82 34.73
C MET A 1 2.26 2.27 33.36
N ALA A 2 2.31 3.56 33.04
CA ALA A 2 1.95 4.05 31.71
C ALA A 2 2.94 3.54 30.67
N GLN A 3 2.45 2.99 29.57
CA GLN A 3 3.29 2.51 28.48
C GLN A 3 3.94 3.71 27.79
N LYS A 4 5.27 3.65 27.58
CA LYS A 4 6.00 4.71 26.87
C LYS A 4 5.52 4.76 25.40
N PRO A 5 5.16 5.94 24.88
CA PRO A 5 4.78 6.07 23.48
C PRO A 5 5.87 5.56 22.53
N SER A 6 5.48 4.86 21.48
CA SER A 6 6.38 4.34 20.45
C SER A 6 5.69 4.30 19.09
N ILE A 7 6.47 4.37 18.04
CA ILE A 7 5.99 4.19 16.66
C ILE A 7 6.08 2.72 16.23
N PRO A 8 5.30 2.28 15.24
CA PRO A 8 5.38 0.92 14.70
C PRO A 8 6.79 0.62 14.16
N LYS A 9 7.24 -0.62 14.35
CA LYS A 9 8.55 -1.04 13.86
C LYS A 9 8.63 -0.96 12.34
N GLY A 10 9.65 -0.28 11.83
CA GLY A 10 9.85 -0.09 10.38
C GLY A 10 9.20 1.18 9.82
N THR A 11 8.66 2.03 10.68
CA THR A 11 8.25 3.40 10.36
C THR A 11 9.18 4.41 11.03
N ARG A 12 9.09 5.68 10.67
CA ARG A 12 9.85 6.75 11.32
C ARG A 12 9.14 8.09 11.20
N ASP A 13 9.38 8.93 12.18
CA ASP A 13 9.03 10.35 12.13
C ASP A 13 10.10 11.13 11.35
N PHE A 14 9.71 12.25 10.79
CA PHE A 14 10.58 13.20 10.13
C PHE A 14 10.42 14.58 10.78
N GLY A 15 11.48 15.06 11.39
CA GLY A 15 11.49 16.39 11.98
C GLY A 15 11.54 17.51 10.94
N PRO A 16 11.34 18.78 11.35
CA PRO A 16 11.26 19.92 10.43
C PRO A 16 12.47 20.07 9.49
N ALA A 17 13.68 19.85 10.01
CA ALA A 17 14.91 19.92 9.20
C ALA A 17 14.97 18.82 8.11
N GLU A 18 14.59 17.59 8.46
CA GLU A 18 14.50 16.50 7.48
C GLU A 18 13.39 16.75 6.45
N MET A 19 12.25 17.29 6.88
CA MET A 19 11.15 17.64 5.98
C MET A 19 11.52 18.76 5.01
N ALA A 20 12.32 19.74 5.43
CA ALA A 20 12.83 20.77 4.51
C ALA A 20 13.66 20.14 3.38
N GLY A 21 14.58 19.23 3.70
CA GLY A 21 15.38 18.51 2.70
C GLY A 21 14.52 17.62 1.79
N ARG A 22 13.54 16.91 2.36
CA ARG A 22 12.62 16.06 1.58
C ARG A 22 11.77 16.89 0.60
N ASN A 23 11.21 18.00 1.06
CA ASN A 23 10.41 18.88 0.23
C ASN A 23 11.24 19.47 -0.91
N TYR A 24 12.47 19.88 -0.64
CA TYR A 24 13.39 20.34 -1.68
C TYR A 24 13.59 19.29 -2.79
N ILE A 25 13.82 18.02 -2.40
CA ILE A 25 13.95 16.90 -3.36
C ILE A 25 12.67 16.73 -4.16
N PHE A 26 11.51 16.67 -3.49
CA PHE A 26 10.22 16.46 -4.15
C PHE A 26 9.87 17.60 -5.11
N ASP A 27 10.12 18.84 -4.71
CA ASP A 27 9.82 20.01 -5.53
C ASP A 27 10.76 20.10 -6.75
N THR A 28 12.02 19.71 -6.58
CA THR A 28 12.97 19.59 -7.69
C THR A 28 12.49 18.55 -8.70
N ILE A 29 12.12 17.36 -8.26
CA ILE A 29 11.60 16.29 -9.11
C ILE A 29 10.32 16.73 -9.83
N ARG A 30 9.36 17.32 -9.10
CA ARG A 30 8.11 17.85 -9.67
C ARG A 30 8.36 18.90 -10.74
N SER A 31 9.31 19.80 -10.49
CA SER A 31 9.70 20.85 -11.44
C SER A 31 10.24 20.25 -12.74
N VAL A 32 11.14 19.27 -12.65
CA VAL A 32 11.70 18.59 -13.81
C VAL A 32 10.61 17.89 -14.61
N PHE A 33 9.76 17.08 -13.97
CA PHE A 33 8.68 16.38 -14.67
C PHE A 33 7.70 17.32 -15.37
N LYS A 34 7.33 18.42 -14.73
CA LYS A 34 6.48 19.45 -15.35
C LYS A 34 7.11 20.05 -16.61
N THR A 35 8.44 20.26 -16.61
CA THR A 35 9.17 20.77 -17.79
C THR A 35 9.03 19.84 -19.00
N TYR A 36 8.90 18.53 -18.76
CA TYR A 36 8.71 17.53 -19.83
C TYR A 36 7.24 17.19 -20.10
N GLY A 37 6.31 17.95 -19.54
CA GLY A 37 4.87 17.81 -19.78
C GLY A 37 4.22 16.65 -19.02
N TYR A 38 4.83 16.17 -17.94
CA TYR A 38 4.20 15.17 -17.08
C TYR A 38 3.23 15.83 -16.09
N ALA A 39 2.04 15.27 -15.97
CA ALA A 39 1.01 15.71 -15.03
C ALA A 39 1.08 14.90 -13.72
N PRO A 40 0.93 15.55 -12.56
CA PRO A 40 0.84 14.84 -11.28
C PRO A 40 -0.50 14.12 -11.17
N ILE A 41 -0.48 12.90 -10.63
CA ILE A 41 -1.68 12.20 -10.17
C ILE A 41 -1.48 11.72 -8.74
N GLU A 42 -2.59 11.42 -8.06
CA GLU A 42 -2.61 10.74 -6.77
C GLU A 42 -3.67 9.65 -6.78
N THR A 43 -3.37 8.54 -6.10
CA THR A 43 -4.32 7.44 -5.89
C THR A 43 -4.50 7.22 -4.38
N PRO A 44 -5.61 6.62 -3.93
CA PRO A 44 -5.82 6.32 -2.52
C PRO A 44 -4.71 5.44 -1.93
N SER A 45 -4.43 5.63 -0.65
CA SER A 45 -3.49 4.78 0.10
C SER A 45 -4.02 3.35 0.28
N MET A 46 -5.34 3.21 0.33
CA MET A 46 -6.05 1.94 0.44
C MET A 46 -6.62 1.54 -0.92
N GLU A 47 -6.42 0.29 -1.27
CA GLU A 47 -7.03 -0.35 -2.44
C GLU A 47 -7.87 -1.55 -2.00
N ASN A 48 -8.82 -1.96 -2.83
CA ASN A 48 -9.51 -3.22 -2.64
C ASN A 48 -8.49 -4.36 -2.67
N LEU A 49 -8.57 -5.28 -1.72
CA LEU A 49 -7.60 -6.37 -1.62
C LEU A 49 -7.61 -7.26 -2.88
N SER A 50 -8.76 -7.41 -3.53
CA SER A 50 -8.90 -8.09 -4.83
C SER A 50 -8.12 -7.42 -5.97
N THR A 51 -7.89 -6.11 -5.88
CA THR A 51 -7.06 -5.38 -6.86
C THR A 51 -5.57 -5.63 -6.64
N LEU A 52 -5.16 -5.80 -5.38
CA LEU A 52 -3.76 -5.97 -5.00
C LEU A 52 -3.28 -7.42 -5.14
N LEU A 53 -4.13 -8.40 -4.79
CA LEU A 53 -3.76 -9.82 -4.75
C LEU A 53 -3.46 -10.38 -6.14
N GLY A 54 -2.47 -11.29 -6.18
CA GLY A 54 -2.05 -11.99 -7.39
C GLY A 54 -1.25 -11.13 -8.37
N LYS A 55 -0.94 -9.89 -8.02
CA LYS A 55 -0.19 -8.96 -8.89
C LYS A 55 1.32 -9.00 -8.64
N TYR A 56 1.72 -9.43 -7.44
CA TYR A 56 3.11 -9.41 -6.98
C TYR A 56 3.68 -10.83 -6.79
N GLY A 57 2.96 -11.87 -7.22
CA GLY A 57 3.27 -13.26 -6.94
C GLY A 57 3.02 -13.64 -5.47
N GLU A 58 3.20 -14.91 -5.11
CA GLU A 58 2.91 -15.39 -3.76
C GLU A 58 3.75 -14.72 -2.67
N GLU A 59 5.00 -14.39 -2.96
CA GLU A 59 5.88 -13.69 -2.00
C GLU A 59 5.43 -12.25 -1.78
N GLY A 60 5.07 -11.54 -2.85
CA GLY A 60 4.57 -10.17 -2.75
C GLY A 60 3.24 -10.09 -2.01
N ASP A 61 2.34 -11.05 -2.24
CA ASP A 61 1.05 -11.11 -1.56
C ASP A 61 1.19 -11.29 -0.04
N LYS A 62 2.29 -11.92 0.44
CA LYS A 62 2.61 -12.03 1.87
C LYS A 62 3.07 -10.72 2.49
N LEU A 63 3.55 -9.79 1.67
CA LEU A 63 4.05 -8.48 2.10
C LEU A 63 2.99 -7.38 2.08
N LEU A 64 1.76 -7.69 1.66
CA LEU A 64 0.65 -6.75 1.70
C LEU A 64 0.16 -6.52 3.14
N PHE A 65 0.09 -5.27 3.55
CA PHE A 65 -0.65 -4.89 4.74
C PHE A 65 -2.14 -4.98 4.47
N ARG A 66 -2.83 -5.90 5.15
CA ARG A 66 -4.27 -6.07 5.09
C ARG A 66 -4.94 -5.25 6.19
N ILE A 67 -6.06 -4.62 5.85
CA ILE A 67 -6.82 -3.79 6.78
C ILE A 67 -8.06 -4.56 7.21
N LEU A 68 -8.16 -4.82 8.51
CA LEU A 68 -9.34 -5.45 9.11
C LEU A 68 -10.57 -4.57 8.85
N ASN A 69 -11.68 -5.19 8.45
CA ASN A 69 -12.93 -4.49 8.23
C ASN A 69 -13.39 -3.80 9.52
N SER A 70 -13.95 -2.59 9.38
CA SER A 70 -14.46 -1.81 10.51
C SER A 70 -15.69 -2.46 11.15
N GLY A 71 -15.92 -2.21 12.43
CA GLY A 71 -16.99 -2.81 13.20
C GLY A 71 -16.64 -4.22 13.67
N ASP A 72 -17.65 -5.07 13.83
CA ASP A 72 -17.45 -6.46 14.23
C ASP A 72 -17.11 -7.34 12.99
N ALA A 73 -15.86 -7.31 12.60
CA ALA A 73 -15.37 -8.02 11.42
C ALA A 73 -15.51 -9.56 11.52
N PHE A 74 -15.70 -10.08 12.72
CA PHE A 74 -15.74 -11.51 13.00
C PHE A 74 -17.15 -12.05 13.25
N SER A 75 -18.16 -11.20 13.41
CA SER A 75 -19.54 -11.58 13.82
C SER A 75 -20.27 -12.52 12.85
N LYS A 76 -19.88 -12.47 11.56
CA LYS A 76 -20.55 -13.26 10.50
C LYS A 76 -19.69 -14.40 9.98
N ILE A 77 -18.66 -14.81 10.74
CA ILE A 77 -17.74 -15.85 10.31
C ILE A 77 -18.23 -17.20 10.82
N ASN A 78 -18.42 -18.14 9.91
CA ASN A 78 -18.50 -19.55 10.24
C ASN A 78 -17.07 -20.10 10.35
N TYR A 79 -16.56 -20.22 11.56
CA TYR A 79 -15.18 -20.65 11.81
C TYR A 79 -14.91 -22.08 11.35
N ASP A 80 -15.92 -22.95 11.30
CA ASP A 80 -15.75 -24.35 10.90
C ASP A 80 -15.31 -24.47 9.43
N GLU A 81 -15.69 -23.50 8.58
CA GLU A 81 -15.25 -23.45 7.17
C GLU A 81 -13.74 -23.21 7.02
N TYR A 82 -13.09 -22.73 8.07
CA TYR A 82 -11.67 -22.35 8.05
C TYR A 82 -10.81 -23.26 8.91
N ARG A 83 -11.37 -24.29 9.50
CA ARG A 83 -10.60 -25.30 10.26
C ARG A 83 -9.63 -26.05 9.34
N LEU A 84 -8.45 -26.33 9.87
CA LEU A 84 -7.48 -27.22 9.20
C LEU A 84 -7.81 -28.67 9.58
N GLU A 85 -7.89 -29.54 8.58
CA GLU A 85 -8.10 -30.97 8.80
C GLU A 85 -6.97 -31.56 9.66
N GLY A 86 -7.35 -32.40 10.63
CA GLY A 86 -6.39 -33.06 11.52
C GLY A 86 -5.82 -32.22 12.65
N THR A 87 -6.35 -31.03 12.90
CA THR A 87 -5.96 -30.16 14.04
C THR A 87 -7.19 -29.80 14.87
N GLU A 88 -7.06 -29.83 16.22
CA GLU A 88 -8.15 -29.43 17.11
C GLU A 88 -8.40 -27.92 17.07
N ASP A 89 -7.35 -27.09 17.01
CA ASP A 89 -7.40 -25.63 17.11
C ASP A 89 -6.76 -24.90 15.91
N GLY A 90 -6.46 -25.61 14.81
CA GLY A 90 -5.82 -25.03 13.64
C GLY A 90 -6.81 -24.37 12.68
N TYR A 91 -6.53 -23.14 12.26
CA TYR A 91 -7.30 -22.43 11.26
C TYR A 91 -6.46 -22.00 10.06
N ASN A 92 -7.04 -22.03 8.87
CA ASN A 92 -6.46 -21.43 7.67
C ASN A 92 -6.48 -19.91 7.79
N SER A 93 -5.47 -19.35 8.45
CA SER A 93 -5.35 -17.92 8.72
C SER A 93 -5.29 -17.08 7.43
N LYS A 94 -4.77 -17.63 6.33
CA LYS A 94 -4.75 -16.95 5.02
C LYS A 94 -6.17 -16.77 4.48
N ALA A 95 -6.97 -17.84 4.46
CA ALA A 95 -8.35 -17.79 3.99
C ALA A 95 -9.22 -16.93 4.91
N LEU A 96 -9.09 -17.09 6.24
CA LEU A 96 -9.81 -16.29 7.21
C LEU A 96 -9.48 -14.79 7.08
N SER A 97 -8.22 -14.44 6.89
CA SER A 97 -7.83 -13.04 6.72
C SER A 97 -8.41 -12.40 5.46
N LEU A 98 -8.63 -13.16 4.39
CA LEU A 98 -9.31 -12.68 3.18
C LEU A 98 -10.79 -12.39 3.42
N LYS A 99 -11.42 -13.09 4.35
CA LYS A 99 -12.82 -12.88 4.70
C LYS A 99 -13.03 -11.61 5.54
N VAL A 100 -12.09 -11.30 6.43
CA VAL A 100 -12.20 -10.16 7.36
C VAL A 100 -11.48 -8.90 6.88
N CYS A 101 -10.76 -8.96 5.76
CA CYS A 101 -10.03 -7.84 5.19
C CYS A 101 -10.43 -7.65 3.72
N GLU A 102 -11.21 -6.62 3.44
CA GLU A 102 -11.59 -6.26 2.07
C GLU A 102 -10.60 -5.29 1.43
N LYS A 103 -9.76 -4.65 2.23
CA LYS A 103 -8.85 -3.58 1.82
C LYS A 103 -7.44 -3.91 2.27
N GLY A 104 -6.47 -3.35 1.55
CA GLY A 104 -5.07 -3.36 1.93
C GLY A 104 -4.41 -2.02 1.64
N LEU A 105 -3.24 -1.78 2.23
CA LEU A 105 -2.41 -0.66 1.85
C LEU A 105 -1.67 -1.00 0.54
N ARG A 106 -1.58 -0.02 -0.35
CA ARG A 106 -0.88 -0.20 -1.62
C ARG A 106 0.60 -0.56 -1.38
N TYR A 107 1.05 -1.56 -2.12
CA TYR A 107 2.42 -2.08 -2.05
C TYR A 107 3.40 -1.27 -2.91
N ASP A 108 2.90 -0.75 -4.02
CA ASP A 108 3.59 0.13 -4.97
C ASP A 108 2.61 1.14 -5.57
N LEU A 109 3.03 1.90 -6.56
CA LEU A 109 2.18 2.84 -7.28
C LEU A 109 1.71 2.29 -8.64
N THR A 110 2.27 1.18 -9.12
CA THR A 110 1.98 0.60 -10.44
C THR A 110 0.56 0.03 -10.52
N VAL A 111 0.17 -0.80 -9.55
CA VAL A 111 -1.16 -1.42 -9.53
C VAL A 111 -2.27 -0.39 -9.33
N PRO A 112 -2.17 0.57 -8.38
CA PRO A 112 -3.11 1.68 -8.29
C PRO A 112 -3.19 2.53 -9.55
N PHE A 113 -2.08 2.76 -10.23
CA PHE A 113 -2.05 3.48 -11.51
C PHE A 113 -2.78 2.70 -12.62
N ALA A 114 -2.51 1.41 -12.78
CA ALA A 114 -3.21 0.58 -13.77
C ALA A 114 -4.74 0.61 -13.55
N ARG A 115 -5.19 0.49 -12.28
CA ARG A 115 -6.62 0.64 -11.94
C ARG A 115 -7.13 2.05 -12.31
N PHE A 116 -6.37 3.10 -12.00
CA PHE A 116 -6.73 4.48 -12.35
C PHE A 116 -6.95 4.64 -13.86
N VAL A 117 -6.02 4.16 -14.68
CA VAL A 117 -6.12 4.23 -16.15
C VAL A 117 -7.37 3.50 -16.64
N VAL A 118 -7.64 2.29 -16.16
CA VAL A 118 -8.85 1.54 -16.57
C VAL A 118 -10.14 2.27 -16.20
N GLN A 119 -10.20 2.87 -15.00
CA GLN A 119 -11.39 3.58 -14.54
C GLN A 119 -11.62 4.93 -15.25
N HIS A 120 -10.55 5.58 -15.70
CA HIS A 120 -10.58 6.91 -16.31
C HIS A 120 -10.21 6.90 -17.80
N GLN A 121 -10.25 5.74 -18.46
CA GLN A 121 -9.82 5.59 -19.86
C GLN A 121 -10.53 6.53 -20.83
N ASN A 122 -11.77 6.92 -20.53
CA ASN A 122 -12.56 7.84 -21.37
C ASN A 122 -12.25 9.31 -21.09
N ASP A 123 -11.59 9.62 -19.98
CA ASP A 123 -11.23 10.97 -19.55
C ASP A 123 -9.75 11.29 -19.85
N ILE A 124 -8.96 10.25 -20.14
CA ILE A 124 -7.53 10.36 -20.39
C ILE A 124 -7.26 10.52 -21.87
N THR A 125 -6.45 11.52 -22.20
CA THR A 125 -5.92 11.68 -23.56
C THR A 125 -4.56 10.99 -23.67
N PHE A 126 -4.38 10.10 -24.61
CA PHE A 126 -3.13 9.41 -24.87
C PHE A 126 -2.26 10.14 -25.93
N PRO A 127 -0.92 10.12 -25.81
CA PRO A 127 -0.12 9.51 -24.74
C PRO A 127 -0.28 10.24 -23.42
N PHE A 128 -0.51 9.48 -22.34
CA PHE A 128 -0.72 10.01 -20.99
C PHE A 128 0.58 10.02 -20.19
N LYS A 129 1.20 11.20 -20.13
CA LYS A 129 2.41 11.43 -19.34
C LYS A 129 2.03 11.75 -17.91
N ARG A 130 2.34 10.86 -16.97
CA ARG A 130 2.03 11.08 -15.55
C ARG A 130 3.25 10.86 -14.65
N PHE A 131 3.26 11.53 -13.51
CA PHE A 131 4.13 11.15 -12.39
C PHE A 131 3.36 11.11 -11.08
N GLN A 132 3.89 10.37 -10.12
CA GLN A 132 3.28 10.17 -8.81
C GLN A 132 4.36 10.07 -7.74
N ILE A 133 4.24 10.85 -6.66
CA ILE A 133 5.17 10.83 -5.52
C ILE A 133 4.33 10.63 -4.28
N GLN A 134 4.23 9.38 -3.82
CA GLN A 134 3.37 9.02 -2.70
C GLN A 134 4.00 7.90 -1.85
N PRO A 135 3.55 7.74 -0.58
CA PRO A 135 4.01 6.65 0.26
C PRO A 135 3.43 5.31 -0.17
N VAL A 136 4.18 4.25 0.07
CA VAL A 136 3.79 2.85 -0.10
C VAL A 136 4.17 2.04 1.13
N TRP A 137 3.54 0.86 1.29
CA TRP A 137 3.69 0.05 2.50
C TRP A 137 4.00 -1.39 2.15
N ARG A 138 5.07 -1.92 2.77
CA ARG A 138 5.48 -3.32 2.62
C ARG A 138 5.73 -3.95 3.98
N ALA A 139 5.11 -5.10 4.24
CA ALA A 139 5.26 -5.83 5.50
C ALA A 139 6.61 -6.57 5.61
N ASP A 140 7.61 -6.11 4.92
CA ASP A 140 8.98 -6.62 4.98
C ASP A 140 9.57 -6.63 6.41
N ARG A 141 10.53 -7.51 6.63
CA ARG A 141 11.33 -7.45 7.85
C ARG A 141 12.18 -6.18 7.82
N PRO A 142 11.98 -5.23 8.76
CA PRO A 142 12.74 -3.98 8.77
C PRO A 142 14.24 -4.24 8.94
N GLN A 143 15.03 -3.52 8.15
CA GLN A 143 16.49 -3.56 8.17
C GLN A 143 17.02 -2.13 8.04
N LYS A 144 18.34 -1.95 8.16
CA LYS A 144 18.97 -0.65 7.88
C LYS A 144 18.62 -0.22 6.44
N CYS A 145 18.08 0.98 6.28
CA CYS A 145 17.63 1.54 5.00
C CYS A 145 16.46 0.81 4.32
N ARG A 146 15.79 -0.13 5.00
CA ARG A 146 14.59 -0.81 4.50
C ARG A 146 13.44 -0.62 5.49
N TYR A 147 12.55 0.30 5.15
CA TYR A 147 11.39 0.66 5.96
C TYR A 147 10.14 -0.04 5.46
N ARG A 148 9.13 -0.12 6.32
CA ARG A 148 7.79 -0.61 5.97
C ARG A 148 6.91 0.45 5.33
N GLU A 149 7.23 1.72 5.56
CA GLU A 149 6.62 2.87 4.94
C GLU A 149 7.70 3.73 4.30
N PHE A 150 7.57 3.99 3.02
CA PHE A 150 8.53 4.82 2.28
C PHE A 150 7.86 5.43 1.05
N TYR A 151 8.45 6.49 0.51
CA TYR A 151 7.95 7.14 -0.69
C TYR A 151 8.52 6.47 -1.94
N GLN A 152 7.65 6.27 -2.93
CA GLN A 152 8.03 5.99 -4.31
C GLN A 152 7.79 7.23 -5.17
N CYS A 153 8.61 7.36 -6.20
CA CYS A 153 8.45 8.33 -7.27
C CYS A 153 8.40 7.56 -8.58
N ASP A 154 7.21 7.46 -9.17
CA ASP A 154 6.97 6.73 -10.41
C ASP A 154 6.59 7.71 -11.52
N VAL A 155 7.09 7.46 -12.73
CA VAL A 155 6.82 8.23 -13.94
C VAL A 155 6.57 7.27 -15.09
N ASP A 156 5.48 7.48 -15.82
CA ASP A 156 5.09 6.66 -16.97
C ASP A 156 4.51 7.51 -18.10
N VAL A 157 4.50 6.89 -19.28
CA VAL A 157 3.90 7.43 -20.52
C VAL A 157 2.94 6.41 -21.10
#